data_dcd86088b3a10002b00325f494f622ae
#
_entry.id   dcd86088b3a10002b00325f494f622ae
#
_cell.length_a   1.000
_cell.length_b   1.000
_cell.length_c   1.000
_cell.angle_alpha   90.00
_cell.angle_beta   90.00
_cell.angle_gamma   90.00
#
_symmetry.space_group_name_H-M   'P 1'
#
loop_
_entity.id
_entity.type
_entity.pdbx_description
1 polymer ?
#
loop_
_entity_poly.entity_id
_entity_poly.type
_entity_poly.pdbx_seq_one_letter_code
_entity_poly.pdbx_strand_id
1 'polypeptide(L)'
;MRKLTYAEAGVDIHKENRSIDAMKAVLTTKRKGFGAPMTEIGHYAGLLDMGSFALAMTTDGVGSKVLIANAISKWDTIGIDCIAMNVNDLYAIGAEPIAFVDYLAVEKVDPERAAQIAIGLARGAEISNMTIVGGETASLPEIIRGFDLAGTAIGIVDKGKVVTGEKIRKGDVLVGVPSSGLHSNGYTLARRIVAESKYTYFDPMPGGKNSIGEELLTPTRIYPEIVELVKECDVHGLAHITGSGLLKLHRISSLGFEITDPLEPQPIFRFLQELGNVDEAEMYRTFNMGMGFVVVVAEEEVARACSIMGPGSRVVGTVVKEGLKAGSLTF
;
A
#
# COMPACT_ATOMS: atom_id res chain seq x y z
N MET A 1 -23.88 -16.36 12.05
CA MET A 1 -22.72 -15.65 12.61
C MET A 1 -22.93 -14.17 12.42
N ARG A 2 -22.46 -13.32 13.35
CA ARG A 2 -22.46 -11.85 13.20
C ARG A 2 -21.54 -11.49 12.03
N LYS A 3 -21.95 -10.56 11.16
CA LYS A 3 -21.08 -10.04 10.10
C LYS A 3 -20.01 -9.15 10.74
N LEU A 4 -18.75 -9.38 10.40
CA LEU A 4 -17.65 -8.55 10.86
C LEU A 4 -17.35 -7.45 9.83
N THR A 5 -17.07 -6.22 10.31
CA THR A 5 -16.65 -5.08 9.52
C THR A 5 -15.34 -4.49 10.04
N TYR A 6 -14.65 -3.73 9.20
CA TYR A 6 -13.39 -3.07 9.57
C TYR A 6 -13.59 -2.04 10.70
N ALA A 7 -14.71 -1.32 10.67
CA ALA A 7 -15.09 -0.37 11.73
C ALA A 7 -15.33 -1.08 13.08
N GLU A 8 -16.01 -2.24 13.09
CA GLU A 8 -16.21 -3.05 14.30
C GLU A 8 -14.88 -3.63 14.81
N ALA A 9 -13.91 -3.88 13.93
CA ALA A 9 -12.57 -4.31 14.32
C ALA A 9 -11.72 -3.17 14.93
N GLY A 10 -12.21 -1.93 14.92
CA GLY A 10 -11.58 -0.79 15.59
C GLY A 10 -10.98 0.27 14.66
N VAL A 11 -11.15 0.14 13.34
CA VAL A 11 -10.63 1.12 12.36
C VAL A 11 -11.81 1.85 11.70
N ASP A 12 -12.03 3.10 12.10
CA ASP A 12 -13.07 3.97 11.54
C ASP A 12 -12.43 4.99 10.56
N ILE A 13 -12.45 4.64 9.27
CA ILE A 13 -11.87 5.45 8.20
C ILE A 13 -12.47 6.87 8.17
N HIS A 14 -13.73 7.04 8.52
CA HIS A 14 -14.36 8.37 8.55
C HIS A 14 -13.81 9.24 9.69
N LYS A 15 -13.50 8.65 10.85
CA LYS A 15 -12.85 9.37 11.95
C LYS A 15 -11.41 9.69 11.62
N GLU A 16 -10.68 8.76 11.01
CA GLU A 16 -9.31 8.99 10.55
C GLU A 16 -9.25 10.17 9.56
N ASN A 17 -10.10 10.17 8.53
CA ASN A 17 -10.16 11.26 7.56
C ASN A 17 -10.47 12.61 8.22
N ARG A 18 -11.44 12.66 9.14
CA ARG A 18 -11.74 13.91 9.89
C ARG A 18 -10.56 14.39 10.74
N SER A 19 -9.80 13.47 11.33
CA SER A 19 -8.59 13.82 12.09
C SER A 19 -7.50 14.39 11.18
N ILE A 20 -7.31 13.80 10.00
CA ILE A 20 -6.38 14.29 8.98
C ILE A 20 -6.82 15.68 8.49
N ASP A 21 -8.10 15.90 8.22
CA ASP A 21 -8.61 17.19 7.77
C ASP A 21 -8.45 18.28 8.86
N ALA A 22 -8.64 17.94 10.13
CA ALA A 22 -8.38 18.84 11.23
C ALA A 22 -6.90 19.24 11.33
N MET A 23 -5.97 18.30 11.11
CA MET A 23 -4.54 18.61 11.03
C MET A 23 -4.20 19.49 9.83
N LYS A 24 -4.73 19.17 8.64
CA LYS A 24 -4.52 19.97 7.41
C LYS A 24 -4.95 21.42 7.59
N ALA A 25 -6.06 21.64 8.28
CA ALA A 25 -6.61 22.99 8.50
C ALA A 25 -5.65 23.92 9.24
N VAL A 26 -4.74 23.40 10.06
CA VAL A 26 -3.75 24.18 10.82
C VAL A 26 -2.34 24.14 10.22
N LEU A 27 -2.03 23.19 9.33
CA LEU A 27 -0.74 23.04 8.68
C LEU A 27 -0.65 23.95 7.42
N THR A 28 -0.74 25.25 7.62
CA THR A 28 -0.84 26.23 6.54
C THR A 28 0.50 26.83 6.09
N THR A 29 1.58 26.60 6.84
CA THR A 29 2.91 27.13 6.51
C THR A 29 3.48 26.44 5.29
N LYS A 30 3.78 27.23 4.24
CA LYS A 30 4.41 26.75 3.01
C LYS A 30 5.74 27.46 2.79
N ARG A 31 6.78 26.67 2.50
CA ARG A 31 8.07 27.20 2.06
C ARG A 31 7.91 27.91 0.70
N LYS A 32 8.67 28.98 0.48
CA LYS A 32 8.74 29.74 -0.78
C LYS A 32 10.09 29.55 -1.45
N GLY A 33 10.12 29.62 -2.78
CA GLY A 33 11.34 29.48 -3.58
C GLY A 33 11.79 28.01 -3.66
N PHE A 34 13.09 27.78 -3.70
CA PHE A 34 13.67 26.43 -3.81
C PHE A 34 13.18 25.53 -2.66
N GLY A 35 12.65 24.35 -3.00
CA GLY A 35 12.02 23.45 -2.05
C GLY A 35 10.56 23.84 -1.69
N ALA A 36 9.91 24.72 -2.44
CA ALA A 36 8.48 24.99 -2.26
C ALA A 36 7.64 23.74 -2.58
N PRO A 37 6.51 23.52 -1.85
CA PRO A 37 5.65 22.38 -2.14
C PRO A 37 5.00 22.54 -3.52
N MET A 38 4.95 21.44 -4.28
CA MET A 38 4.32 21.37 -5.60
C MET A 38 2.88 20.84 -5.54
N THR A 39 2.54 20.11 -4.46
CA THR A 39 1.21 19.51 -4.24
C THR A 39 0.68 19.91 -2.88
N GLU A 40 -0.66 19.88 -2.74
CA GLU A 40 -1.30 19.98 -1.44
C GLU A 40 -1.15 18.66 -0.67
N ILE A 41 -1.29 18.74 0.68
CA ILE A 41 -1.28 17.55 1.54
C ILE A 41 -2.48 16.66 1.20
N GLY A 42 -2.23 15.38 0.89
CA GLY A 42 -3.29 14.38 0.66
C GLY A 42 -3.07 13.46 -0.53
N HIS A 43 -2.07 13.72 -1.38
CA HIS A 43 -1.63 12.77 -2.39
C HIS A 43 -0.83 11.59 -1.75
N TYR A 44 -0.36 10.64 -2.53
CA TYR A 44 0.46 9.52 -2.05
C TYR A 44 1.78 9.98 -1.42
N ALA A 45 2.44 10.98 -2.00
CA ALA A 45 3.66 11.57 -1.45
C ALA A 45 3.63 13.10 -1.55
N GLY A 46 4.36 13.78 -0.66
CA GLY A 46 4.63 15.20 -0.76
C GLY A 46 5.73 15.49 -1.79
N LEU A 47 5.55 16.55 -2.59
CA LEU A 47 6.49 16.96 -3.64
C LEU A 47 7.06 18.34 -3.35
N LEU A 48 8.38 18.46 -3.45
CA LEU A 48 9.12 19.72 -3.31
C LEU A 48 9.83 20.08 -4.62
N ASP A 49 9.73 21.36 -5.00
CA ASP A 49 10.40 21.92 -6.20
C ASP A 49 11.90 22.10 -5.98
N MET A 50 12.71 21.26 -6.63
CA MET A 50 14.17 21.32 -6.57
C MET A 50 14.79 21.93 -7.86
N GLY A 51 14.03 22.74 -8.58
CA GLY A 51 14.47 23.36 -9.83
C GLY A 51 14.26 22.45 -11.04
N SER A 52 15.21 21.60 -11.38
CA SER A 52 15.13 20.69 -12.53
C SER A 52 14.29 19.42 -12.28
N PHE A 53 14.15 18.99 -11.03
CA PHE A 53 13.40 17.81 -10.62
C PHE A 53 12.50 18.12 -9.41
N ALA A 54 11.62 17.21 -9.07
CA ALA A 54 10.86 17.21 -7.82
C ALA A 54 11.44 16.17 -6.85
N LEU A 55 11.61 16.56 -5.59
CA LEU A 55 11.90 15.64 -4.49
C LEU A 55 10.58 15.16 -3.92
N ALA A 56 10.41 13.85 -3.88
CA ALA A 56 9.24 13.18 -3.31
C ALA A 56 9.56 12.65 -1.92
N MET A 57 8.61 12.76 -0.99
CA MET A 57 8.75 12.25 0.38
C MET A 57 7.43 11.64 0.84
N THR A 58 7.55 10.49 1.49
CA THR A 58 6.41 9.81 2.14
C THR A 58 6.85 9.13 3.43
N THR A 59 5.93 8.91 4.33
CA THR A 59 6.14 8.14 5.56
C THR A 59 4.96 7.21 5.80
N ASP A 60 5.25 5.95 6.12
CA ASP A 60 4.24 4.95 6.47
C ASP A 60 4.86 3.88 7.39
N GLY A 61 4.00 3.16 8.11
CA GLY A 61 4.38 2.06 8.99
C GLY A 61 3.84 0.71 8.52
N VAL A 62 4.34 -0.36 9.15
CA VAL A 62 3.86 -1.72 8.88
C VAL A 62 2.44 -1.94 9.42
N GLY A 63 2.09 -1.27 10.49
CA GLY A 63 0.81 -1.42 11.15
C GLY A 63 0.65 -2.76 11.88
N SER A 64 -0.60 -3.18 12.09
CA SER A 64 -0.90 -4.32 12.97
C SER A 64 -0.48 -5.71 12.46
N LYS A 65 0.14 -5.80 11.28
CA LYS A 65 0.82 -7.01 10.78
C LYS A 65 1.95 -7.45 11.71
N VAL A 66 2.65 -6.50 12.36
CA VAL A 66 3.71 -6.78 13.34
C VAL A 66 3.26 -7.67 14.50
N LEU A 67 1.96 -7.65 14.83
CA LEU A 67 1.41 -8.48 15.91
C LEU A 67 1.34 -9.96 15.52
N ILE A 68 1.17 -10.27 14.22
CA ILE A 68 1.26 -11.66 13.73
C ILE A 68 2.72 -12.11 13.75
N ALA A 69 3.64 -11.26 13.30
CA ALA A 69 5.07 -11.54 13.34
C ALA A 69 5.54 -11.88 14.76
N ASN A 70 5.07 -11.12 15.76
CA ASN A 70 5.32 -11.41 17.17
C ASN A 70 4.70 -12.73 17.63
N ALA A 71 3.47 -13.03 17.20
CA ALA A 71 2.75 -14.23 17.62
C ALA A 71 3.43 -15.52 17.14
N ILE A 72 4.05 -15.51 15.94
CA ILE A 72 4.74 -16.68 15.39
C ILE A 72 6.28 -16.57 15.42
N SER A 73 6.81 -15.50 16.05
CA SER A 73 8.26 -15.25 16.19
C SER A 73 9.01 -15.24 14.85
N LYS A 74 8.43 -14.56 13.84
CA LYS A 74 8.98 -14.45 12.48
C LYS A 74 8.96 -13.00 12.02
N TRP A 75 10.13 -12.37 11.91
CA TRP A 75 10.25 -10.92 11.66
C TRP A 75 11.00 -10.57 10.38
N ASP A 76 11.59 -11.55 9.69
CA ASP A 76 12.45 -11.40 8.53
C ASP A 76 11.77 -10.78 7.29
N THR A 77 10.43 -10.77 7.24
CA THR A 77 9.65 -10.14 6.17
C THR A 77 9.14 -8.74 6.49
N ILE A 78 9.11 -8.36 7.77
CA ILE A 78 8.48 -7.11 8.24
C ILE A 78 9.20 -5.87 7.70
N GLY A 79 10.53 -5.93 7.57
CA GLY A 79 11.31 -4.86 6.96
C GLY A 79 10.95 -4.64 5.48
N ILE A 80 10.62 -5.71 4.73
CA ILE A 80 10.14 -5.59 3.35
C ILE A 80 8.80 -4.81 3.33
N ASP A 81 7.88 -5.13 4.24
CA ASP A 81 6.60 -4.42 4.33
C ASP A 81 6.79 -2.93 4.62
N CYS A 82 7.70 -2.59 5.56
CA CYS A 82 8.01 -1.20 5.89
C CYS A 82 8.53 -0.42 4.66
N ILE A 83 9.47 -0.99 3.93
CA ILE A 83 9.97 -0.41 2.68
C ILE A 83 8.84 -0.30 1.66
N ALA A 84 8.10 -1.37 1.42
CA ALA A 84 7.08 -1.46 0.38
C ALA A 84 5.96 -0.42 0.56
N MET A 85 5.49 -0.21 1.79
CA MET A 85 4.44 0.77 2.08
C MET A 85 4.87 2.18 1.70
N ASN A 86 6.15 2.50 1.91
CA ASN A 86 6.72 3.80 1.56
C ASN A 86 7.03 3.91 0.06
N VAL A 87 7.81 2.98 -0.50
CA VAL A 87 8.26 3.11 -1.90
C VAL A 87 7.13 2.97 -2.91
N ASN A 88 6.11 2.15 -2.62
CA ASN A 88 4.94 2.03 -3.51
C ASN A 88 4.15 3.34 -3.59
N ASP A 89 4.13 4.15 -2.54
CA ASP A 89 3.52 5.48 -2.55
C ASP A 89 4.39 6.49 -3.34
N LEU A 90 5.73 6.34 -3.34
CA LEU A 90 6.60 7.08 -4.26
C LEU A 90 6.35 6.67 -5.72
N TYR A 91 6.24 5.38 -6.00
CA TYR A 91 5.90 4.87 -7.32
C TYR A 91 4.53 5.36 -7.79
N ALA A 92 3.56 5.54 -6.88
CA ALA A 92 2.22 6.02 -7.23
C ALA A 92 2.19 7.48 -7.75
N ILE A 93 3.30 8.20 -7.64
CA ILE A 93 3.49 9.53 -8.25
C ILE A 93 4.58 9.54 -9.31
N GLY A 94 5.09 8.38 -9.71
CA GLY A 94 6.14 8.23 -10.72
C GLY A 94 7.55 8.52 -10.20
N ALA A 95 7.77 8.60 -8.89
CA ALA A 95 9.08 8.89 -8.32
C ALA A 95 9.93 7.63 -8.14
N GLU A 96 11.22 7.72 -8.46
CA GLU A 96 12.22 6.70 -8.22
C GLU A 96 12.77 6.85 -6.79
N PRO A 97 12.65 5.84 -5.91
CA PRO A 97 13.20 5.87 -4.56
C PRO A 97 14.73 5.97 -4.58
N ILE A 98 15.31 6.77 -3.66
CA ILE A 98 16.77 6.93 -3.55
C ILE A 98 17.30 6.70 -2.15
N ALA A 99 16.51 7.03 -1.11
CA ALA A 99 16.95 6.93 0.28
C ALA A 99 15.80 6.57 1.21
N PHE A 100 16.16 5.94 2.33
CA PHE A 100 15.23 5.54 3.39
C PHE A 100 15.83 5.75 4.77
N VAL A 101 14.99 6.10 5.72
CA VAL A 101 15.27 6.05 7.16
C VAL A 101 14.12 5.37 7.88
N ASP A 102 14.43 4.56 8.90
CA ASP A 102 13.42 3.85 9.70
C ASP A 102 13.30 4.42 11.11
N TYR A 103 12.18 4.12 11.74
CA TYR A 103 11.93 4.34 13.15
C TYR A 103 11.41 3.04 13.77
N LEU A 104 12.27 2.36 14.54
CA LEU A 104 11.93 1.14 15.26
C LEU A 104 11.67 1.46 16.73
N ALA A 105 10.40 1.47 17.15
CA ALA A 105 10.01 1.64 18.55
C ALA A 105 9.79 0.28 19.20
N VAL A 106 10.44 0.01 20.33
CA VAL A 106 10.40 -1.30 20.99
C VAL A 106 10.03 -1.19 22.47
N GLU A 107 9.25 -2.16 22.96
CA GLU A 107 9.03 -2.35 24.41
C GLU A 107 10.32 -2.80 25.10
N LYS A 108 11.03 -3.76 24.49
CA LYS A 108 12.30 -4.30 24.96
C LYS A 108 13.24 -4.50 23.78
N VAL A 109 14.48 -4.09 23.96
CA VAL A 109 15.54 -4.31 22.98
C VAL A 109 15.78 -5.82 22.86
N ASP A 110 15.79 -6.29 21.61
CA ASP A 110 16.04 -7.66 21.23
C ASP A 110 16.90 -7.67 19.96
N PRO A 111 18.22 -7.95 20.11
CA PRO A 111 19.14 -7.91 18.98
C PRO A 111 18.83 -8.93 17.88
N GLU A 112 18.29 -10.10 18.22
CA GLU A 112 17.95 -11.13 17.24
C GLU A 112 16.75 -10.69 16.39
N ARG A 113 15.68 -10.18 17.02
CA ARG A 113 14.55 -9.59 16.32
C ARG A 113 14.97 -8.40 15.44
N ALA A 114 15.80 -7.51 15.98
CA ALA A 114 16.33 -6.38 15.22
C ALA A 114 17.11 -6.82 13.98
N ALA A 115 17.93 -7.86 14.11
CA ALA A 115 18.68 -8.43 12.99
C ALA A 115 17.74 -9.03 11.92
N GLN A 116 16.69 -9.74 12.30
CA GLN A 116 15.71 -10.26 11.36
C GLN A 116 14.95 -9.13 10.64
N ILE A 117 14.51 -8.10 11.36
CA ILE A 117 13.87 -6.92 10.75
C ILE A 117 14.83 -6.27 9.75
N ALA A 118 16.10 -6.12 10.10
CA ALA A 118 17.12 -5.54 9.23
C ALA A 118 17.36 -6.36 7.94
N ILE A 119 17.25 -7.70 7.99
CA ILE A 119 17.29 -8.56 6.78
C ILE A 119 16.15 -8.15 5.82
N GLY A 120 14.93 -7.97 6.35
CA GLY A 120 13.79 -7.52 5.55
C GLY A 120 13.98 -6.12 4.97
N LEU A 121 14.48 -5.16 5.78
CA LEU A 121 14.80 -3.80 5.34
C LEU A 121 15.84 -3.82 4.21
N ALA A 122 16.93 -4.56 4.38
CA ALA A 122 17.98 -4.69 3.36
C ALA A 122 17.43 -5.27 2.05
N ARG A 123 16.59 -6.31 2.14
CA ARG A 123 15.96 -6.92 0.96
C ARG A 123 15.03 -5.95 0.24
N GLY A 124 14.19 -5.23 0.97
CA GLY A 124 13.30 -4.20 0.39
C GLY A 124 14.09 -3.08 -0.28
N ALA A 125 15.17 -2.61 0.34
CA ALA A 125 16.06 -1.59 -0.22
C ALA A 125 16.76 -2.08 -1.51
N GLU A 126 17.22 -3.34 -1.54
CA GLU A 126 17.79 -3.96 -2.75
C GLU A 126 16.77 -3.98 -3.91
N ILE A 127 15.53 -4.45 -3.65
CA ILE A 127 14.47 -4.50 -4.67
C ILE A 127 14.15 -3.11 -5.21
N SER A 128 14.15 -2.09 -4.33
CA SER A 128 13.82 -0.71 -4.68
C SER A 128 14.98 0.09 -5.23
N ASN A 129 16.19 -0.51 -5.32
CA ASN A 129 17.43 0.15 -5.72
C ASN A 129 17.69 1.45 -4.94
N MET A 130 17.52 1.42 -3.60
CA MET A 130 17.74 2.59 -2.74
C MET A 130 18.67 2.26 -1.56
N THR A 131 19.17 3.31 -0.90
CA THR A 131 20.05 3.17 0.26
C THR A 131 19.32 3.51 1.55
N ILE A 132 19.47 2.67 2.59
CA ILE A 132 19.10 3.02 3.95
C ILE A 132 20.23 3.89 4.50
N VAL A 133 19.95 5.17 4.74
CA VAL A 133 20.94 6.18 5.14
C VAL A 133 20.99 6.44 6.63
N GLY A 134 20.06 5.86 7.39
CA GLY A 134 19.98 6.02 8.84
C GLY A 134 18.67 5.49 9.39
N GLY A 135 18.44 5.77 10.65
CA GLY A 135 17.21 5.38 11.36
C GLY A 135 17.36 5.66 12.85
N GLU A 136 16.33 5.33 13.61
CA GLU A 136 16.27 5.48 15.06
C GLU A 136 15.69 4.20 15.69
N THR A 137 16.27 3.78 16.80
CA THR A 137 15.73 2.70 17.64
C THR A 137 15.41 3.23 19.02
N ALA A 138 14.12 3.37 19.33
CA ALA A 138 13.63 3.92 20.58
C ALA A 138 13.12 2.82 21.53
N SER A 139 13.67 2.75 22.75
CA SER A 139 13.17 1.86 23.81
C SER A 139 12.09 2.57 24.61
N LEU A 140 10.81 2.16 24.45
CA LEU A 140 9.63 2.85 24.97
C LEU A 140 8.68 1.89 25.72
N PRO A 141 9.12 1.26 26.84
CA PRO A 141 8.39 0.19 27.50
C PRO A 141 7.04 0.64 28.10
N GLU A 142 6.85 1.95 28.34
CA GLU A 142 5.60 2.48 28.89
C GLU A 142 4.57 2.82 27.81
N ILE A 143 5.01 2.95 26.55
CA ILE A 143 4.17 3.40 25.42
C ILE A 143 3.89 2.26 24.47
N ILE A 144 4.92 1.45 24.14
CA ILE A 144 4.86 0.39 23.13
C ILE A 144 4.68 -0.98 23.79
N ARG A 145 3.86 -1.82 23.15
CA ARG A 145 3.76 -3.26 23.43
C ARG A 145 4.32 -4.04 22.26
N GLY A 146 5.40 -4.82 22.52
CA GLY A 146 6.15 -5.49 21.48
C GLY A 146 7.04 -4.52 20.69
N PHE A 147 6.67 -4.17 19.46
CA PHE A 147 7.38 -3.17 18.65
C PHE A 147 6.44 -2.54 17.62
N ASP A 148 6.84 -1.38 17.12
CA ASP A 148 6.31 -0.75 15.91
C ASP A 148 7.47 -0.39 14.97
N LEU A 149 7.23 -0.47 13.66
CA LEU A 149 8.21 -0.14 12.64
C LEU A 149 7.56 0.75 11.59
N ALA A 150 8.12 1.93 11.43
CA ALA A 150 7.75 2.90 10.41
C ALA A 150 8.99 3.38 9.66
N GLY A 151 8.80 4.05 8.55
CA GLY A 151 9.90 4.63 7.81
C GLY A 151 9.50 5.85 7.01
N THR A 152 10.52 6.50 6.45
CA THR A 152 10.37 7.61 5.53
C THR A 152 11.23 7.35 4.32
N ALA A 153 10.60 7.32 3.14
CA ALA A 153 11.29 7.20 1.87
C ALA A 153 11.39 8.57 1.17
N ILE A 154 12.52 8.76 0.50
CA ILE A 154 12.79 9.90 -0.37
C ILE A 154 12.99 9.37 -1.79
N GLY A 155 12.35 10.03 -2.75
CA GLY A 155 12.49 9.74 -4.17
C GLY A 155 12.68 10.99 -5.01
N ILE A 156 13.00 10.79 -6.27
CA ILE A 156 13.14 11.87 -7.26
C ILE A 156 12.28 11.57 -8.48
N VAL A 157 11.80 12.62 -9.12
CA VAL A 157 11.06 12.52 -10.38
C VAL A 157 11.28 13.77 -11.20
N ASP A 158 11.43 13.61 -12.52
CA ASP A 158 11.41 14.75 -13.43
C ASP A 158 10.05 15.46 -13.36
N LYS A 159 10.05 16.79 -13.27
CA LYS A 159 8.80 17.55 -13.11
C LYS A 159 7.76 17.25 -14.19
N GLY A 160 8.20 17.01 -15.43
CA GLY A 160 7.34 16.65 -16.55
C GLY A 160 6.82 15.20 -16.51
N LYS A 161 7.33 14.38 -15.60
CA LYS A 161 6.98 12.96 -15.43
C LYS A 161 6.19 12.67 -14.15
N VAL A 162 5.90 13.70 -13.34
CA VAL A 162 5.05 13.54 -12.15
C VAL A 162 3.67 13.07 -12.55
N VAL A 163 3.19 11.99 -11.94
CA VAL A 163 1.87 11.42 -12.19
C VAL A 163 0.93 11.83 -11.06
N THR A 164 0.08 12.81 -11.30
CA THR A 164 -0.92 13.32 -10.32
C THR A 164 -2.34 12.82 -10.58
N GLY A 165 -2.57 12.21 -11.74
CA GLY A 165 -3.90 11.83 -12.20
C GLY A 165 -4.62 12.92 -13.02
N GLU A 166 -4.03 14.12 -13.20
CA GLU A 166 -4.64 15.20 -13.99
C GLU A 166 -4.84 14.86 -15.46
N LYS A 167 -4.08 13.91 -15.98
CA LYS A 167 -4.22 13.41 -17.36
C LYS A 167 -5.35 12.40 -17.53
N ILE A 168 -5.92 11.87 -16.44
CA ILE A 168 -6.95 10.82 -16.50
C ILE A 168 -8.20 11.36 -17.23
N ARG A 169 -8.68 10.59 -18.19
CA ARG A 169 -9.84 10.92 -19.02
C ARG A 169 -10.81 9.75 -19.07
N LYS A 170 -12.08 10.06 -19.29
CA LYS A 170 -13.07 9.03 -19.58
C LYS A 170 -12.66 8.22 -20.81
N GLY A 171 -12.70 6.89 -20.69
CA GLY A 171 -12.28 5.96 -21.72
C GLY A 171 -10.85 5.43 -21.52
N ASP A 172 -10.04 6.03 -20.65
CA ASP A 172 -8.75 5.46 -20.28
C ASP A 172 -8.93 4.04 -19.70
N VAL A 173 -7.92 3.21 -19.91
CA VAL A 173 -7.92 1.81 -19.53
C VAL A 173 -7.23 1.62 -18.19
N LEU A 174 -7.81 0.77 -17.35
CA LEU A 174 -7.25 0.34 -16.09
C LEU A 174 -6.49 -0.97 -16.27
N VAL A 175 -5.18 -0.94 -16.06
CA VAL A 175 -4.35 -2.14 -15.97
C VAL A 175 -4.14 -2.48 -14.50
N GLY A 176 -4.68 -3.62 -14.07
CA GLY A 176 -4.49 -4.16 -12.74
C GLY A 176 -3.18 -4.92 -12.64
N VAL A 177 -2.45 -4.71 -11.55
CA VAL A 177 -1.17 -5.36 -11.26
C VAL A 177 -1.32 -6.23 -10.02
N PRO A 178 -0.93 -7.53 -10.07
CA PRO A 178 -1.15 -8.44 -8.96
C PRO A 178 -0.50 -8.02 -7.65
N SER A 179 -1.21 -8.23 -6.54
CA SER A 179 -0.63 -8.22 -5.19
C SER A 179 0.03 -9.55 -4.87
N SER A 180 0.82 -9.60 -3.81
CA SER A 180 1.37 -10.84 -3.24
C SER A 180 0.45 -11.49 -2.20
N GLY A 181 -0.60 -10.79 -1.77
CA GLY A 181 -1.51 -11.15 -0.69
C GLY A 181 -2.13 -9.89 -0.08
N LEU A 182 -2.39 -9.89 1.23
CA LEU A 182 -3.02 -8.75 1.92
C LEU A 182 -2.18 -7.47 1.89
N HIS A 183 -0.88 -7.59 1.63
CA HIS A 183 0.13 -6.54 1.83
C HIS A 183 0.27 -6.17 3.31
N SER A 184 0.07 -4.89 3.70
CA SER A 184 0.17 -4.44 5.09
C SER A 184 -1.12 -3.77 5.60
N ASN A 185 -2.26 -4.00 4.93
CA ASN A 185 -3.53 -3.37 5.28
C ASN A 185 -4.63 -4.39 5.59
N GLY A 186 -5.64 -3.95 6.35
CA GLY A 186 -6.77 -4.81 6.74
C GLY A 186 -6.44 -5.80 7.89
N TYR A 187 -5.24 -5.73 8.48
CA TYR A 187 -4.79 -6.70 9.48
C TYR A 187 -5.58 -6.66 10.79
N THR A 188 -6.17 -5.53 11.15
CA THR A 188 -7.04 -5.46 12.32
C THR A 188 -8.25 -6.38 12.14
N LEU A 189 -8.87 -6.37 10.96
CA LEU A 189 -9.97 -7.28 10.63
C LEU A 189 -9.48 -8.74 10.50
N ALA A 190 -8.41 -8.98 9.73
CA ALA A 190 -7.88 -10.33 9.53
C ALA A 190 -7.51 -11.02 10.85
N ARG A 191 -6.82 -10.31 11.74
CA ARG A 191 -6.46 -10.83 13.07
C ARG A 191 -7.68 -11.14 13.93
N ARG A 192 -8.69 -10.28 13.89
CA ARG A 192 -9.92 -10.50 14.64
C ARG A 192 -10.68 -11.71 14.12
N ILE A 193 -10.76 -11.90 12.79
CA ILE A 193 -11.38 -13.07 12.17
C ILE A 193 -10.70 -14.35 12.66
N VAL A 194 -9.36 -14.40 12.64
CA VAL A 194 -8.63 -15.59 13.14
C VAL A 194 -8.86 -15.78 14.64
N ALA A 195 -8.79 -14.72 15.45
CA ALA A 195 -8.96 -14.80 16.90
C ALA A 195 -10.36 -15.24 17.34
N GLU A 196 -11.42 -14.92 16.57
CA GLU A 196 -12.80 -15.33 16.87
C GLU A 196 -13.16 -16.71 16.24
N SER A 197 -12.22 -17.37 15.58
CA SER A 197 -12.41 -18.65 14.90
C SER A 197 -11.85 -19.84 15.71
N LYS A 198 -11.97 -21.03 15.13
CA LYS A 198 -11.33 -22.26 15.66
C LYS A 198 -9.85 -22.38 15.29
N TYR A 199 -9.34 -21.51 14.42
CA TYR A 199 -7.97 -21.56 13.92
C TYR A 199 -7.02 -20.70 14.75
N THR A 200 -5.75 -21.06 14.70
CA THR A 200 -4.61 -20.28 15.21
C THR A 200 -3.68 -19.92 14.06
N TYR A 201 -2.71 -19.08 14.30
CA TYR A 201 -1.68 -18.75 13.27
C TYR A 201 -0.78 -19.93 12.90
N PHE A 202 -0.72 -20.97 13.73
CA PHE A 202 0.10 -22.17 13.52
C PHE A 202 -0.61 -23.26 12.72
N ASP A 203 -1.93 -23.15 12.57
CA ASP A 203 -2.70 -24.13 11.80
C ASP A 203 -2.39 -24.00 10.30
N PRO A 204 -2.40 -25.11 9.54
CA PRO A 204 -2.22 -25.08 8.10
C PRO A 204 -3.29 -24.24 7.43
N MET A 205 -2.88 -23.40 6.47
CA MET A 205 -3.82 -22.66 5.63
C MET A 205 -4.62 -23.66 4.78
N PRO A 206 -5.97 -23.69 4.84
CA PRO A 206 -6.77 -24.57 4.00
C PRO A 206 -6.49 -24.35 2.51
N GLY A 207 -6.05 -25.40 1.79
CA GLY A 207 -5.68 -25.33 0.38
C GLY A 207 -4.32 -24.67 0.10
N GLY A 208 -3.58 -24.25 1.12
CA GLY A 208 -2.24 -23.69 1.04
C GLY A 208 -1.13 -24.66 1.46
N LYS A 209 0.12 -24.19 1.36
CA LYS A 209 1.33 -24.92 1.80
C LYS A 209 1.86 -24.41 3.13
N ASN A 210 1.55 -23.18 3.50
CA ASN A 210 2.02 -22.46 4.66
C ASN A 210 1.02 -22.55 5.81
N SER A 211 1.45 -22.22 7.02
CA SER A 211 0.51 -21.92 8.12
C SER A 211 -0.25 -20.62 7.83
N ILE A 212 -1.38 -20.42 8.52
CA ILE A 212 -2.18 -19.19 8.40
C ILE A 212 -1.33 -17.96 8.75
N GLY A 213 -0.48 -18.07 9.77
CA GLY A 213 0.41 -16.98 10.17
C GLY A 213 1.44 -16.65 9.08
N GLU A 214 2.08 -17.66 8.49
CA GLU A 214 3.04 -17.45 7.39
C GLU A 214 2.38 -16.89 6.15
N GLU A 215 1.17 -17.34 5.81
CA GLU A 215 0.41 -16.78 4.67
C GLU A 215 0.07 -15.30 4.91
N LEU A 216 -0.36 -14.96 6.12
CA LEU A 216 -0.60 -13.58 6.51
C LEU A 216 0.68 -12.73 6.57
N LEU A 217 1.85 -13.32 6.77
CA LEU A 217 3.14 -12.63 6.73
C LEU A 217 3.76 -12.56 5.33
N THR A 218 3.07 -13.04 4.30
CA THR A 218 3.54 -12.84 2.91
C THR A 218 3.89 -11.35 2.71
N PRO A 219 5.16 -11.04 2.30
CA PRO A 219 5.59 -9.66 2.20
C PRO A 219 4.80 -8.88 1.14
N THR A 220 4.60 -7.61 1.39
CA THR A 220 4.05 -6.66 0.42
C THR A 220 4.92 -6.63 -0.83
N ARG A 221 4.32 -6.78 -2.01
CA ARG A 221 5.03 -6.62 -3.28
C ARG A 221 5.49 -5.17 -3.44
N ILE A 222 6.72 -5.00 -3.86
CA ILE A 222 7.31 -3.75 -4.31
C ILE A 222 7.21 -3.71 -5.84
N TYR A 223 6.93 -2.53 -6.41
CA TYR A 223 6.65 -2.37 -7.85
C TYR A 223 7.71 -1.50 -8.55
N PRO A 224 9.01 -1.92 -8.59
CA PRO A 224 10.08 -1.12 -9.19
C PRO A 224 9.90 -0.94 -10.70
N GLU A 225 9.09 -1.78 -11.35
CA GLU A 225 8.73 -1.72 -12.77
C GLU A 225 8.08 -0.37 -13.15
N ILE A 226 7.49 0.33 -12.17
CA ILE A 226 6.87 1.66 -12.37
C ILE A 226 7.89 2.69 -12.85
N VAL A 227 9.15 2.58 -12.42
CA VAL A 227 10.21 3.51 -12.86
C VAL A 227 10.43 3.42 -14.38
N GLU A 228 10.43 2.22 -14.93
CA GLU A 228 10.50 1.99 -16.38
C GLU A 228 9.20 2.41 -17.06
N LEU A 229 8.06 2.04 -16.48
CA LEU A 229 6.74 2.38 -17.03
C LEU A 229 6.59 3.89 -17.27
N VAL A 230 6.94 4.74 -16.30
CA VAL A 230 6.82 6.19 -16.41
C VAL A 230 7.83 6.79 -17.42
N LYS A 231 8.97 6.12 -17.66
CA LYS A 231 9.93 6.52 -18.69
C LYS A 231 9.42 6.22 -20.09
N GLU A 232 8.75 5.08 -20.26
CA GLU A 232 8.45 4.46 -21.54
C GLU A 232 7.00 4.67 -22.04
N CYS A 233 6.04 4.95 -21.14
CA CYS A 233 4.62 5.13 -21.45
C CYS A 233 4.12 6.53 -21.07
N ASP A 234 3.07 7.01 -21.74
CA ASP A 234 2.31 8.17 -21.26
C ASP A 234 1.29 7.69 -20.20
N VAL A 235 1.74 7.71 -18.94
CA VAL A 235 0.94 7.26 -17.80
C VAL A 235 0.02 8.39 -17.33
N HIS A 236 -1.28 8.15 -17.32
CA HIS A 236 -2.28 9.12 -16.88
C HIS A 236 -2.52 9.08 -15.37
N GLY A 237 -2.42 7.90 -14.74
CA GLY A 237 -2.63 7.75 -13.31
C GLY A 237 -2.01 6.47 -12.74
N LEU A 238 -1.68 6.51 -11.46
CA LEU A 238 -1.07 5.41 -10.72
C LEU A 238 -1.74 5.32 -9.35
N ALA A 239 -2.20 4.15 -8.95
CA ALA A 239 -2.83 3.95 -7.65
C ALA A 239 -2.27 2.73 -6.92
N HIS A 240 -1.66 2.94 -5.76
CA HIS A 240 -1.30 1.90 -4.82
C HIS A 240 -2.54 1.49 -4.01
N ILE A 241 -3.01 0.26 -4.19
CA ILE A 241 -4.23 -0.24 -3.54
C ILE A 241 -3.89 -0.79 -2.15
N THR A 242 -4.18 0.00 -1.14
CA THR A 242 -3.86 -0.25 0.26
C THR A 242 -5.13 -0.26 1.13
N GLY A 243 -5.04 0.14 2.40
CA GLY A 243 -6.21 0.34 3.27
C GLY A 243 -7.26 1.24 2.60
N SER A 244 -8.52 0.92 2.74
CA SER A 244 -9.66 1.42 1.95
C SER A 244 -9.81 0.78 0.56
N GLY A 245 -9.00 -0.23 0.23
CA GLY A 245 -9.15 -1.04 -0.98
C GLY A 245 -9.29 -0.20 -2.25
N LEU A 246 -10.28 -0.52 -3.08
CA LEU A 246 -10.54 0.17 -4.35
C LEU A 246 -10.91 1.65 -4.22
N LEU A 247 -11.39 2.11 -3.05
CA LEU A 247 -11.68 3.53 -2.82
C LEU A 247 -10.43 4.42 -3.00
N LYS A 248 -9.23 3.84 -2.98
CA LYS A 248 -7.97 4.54 -3.27
C LYS A 248 -7.93 5.15 -4.69
N LEU A 249 -8.70 4.63 -5.64
CA LEU A 249 -8.80 5.20 -6.97
C LEU A 249 -9.33 6.64 -6.95
N HIS A 250 -10.19 6.99 -6.00
CA HIS A 250 -10.66 8.38 -5.85
C HIS A 250 -9.59 9.38 -5.40
N ARG A 251 -8.37 8.91 -5.00
CA ARG A 251 -7.24 9.81 -4.74
C ARG A 251 -6.64 10.41 -6.00
N ILE A 252 -6.74 9.70 -7.13
CA ILE A 252 -6.07 10.09 -8.37
C ILE A 252 -7.00 10.78 -9.36
N SER A 253 -8.31 10.70 -9.17
CA SER A 253 -9.28 11.43 -10.02
C SER A 253 -10.64 11.56 -9.36
N SER A 254 -11.36 12.61 -9.72
CA SER A 254 -12.80 12.78 -9.42
C SER A 254 -13.70 12.05 -10.42
N LEU A 255 -13.13 11.50 -11.50
CA LEU A 255 -13.85 10.63 -12.43
C LEU A 255 -14.19 9.28 -11.79
N GLY A 256 -15.09 8.55 -12.41
CA GLY A 256 -15.47 7.21 -11.99
C GLY A 256 -14.55 6.13 -12.56
N PHE A 257 -14.61 4.96 -11.92
CA PHE A 257 -13.86 3.77 -12.34
C PHE A 257 -14.78 2.57 -12.38
N GLU A 258 -14.75 1.82 -13.49
CA GLU A 258 -15.53 0.60 -13.64
C GLU A 258 -14.58 -0.57 -13.88
N ILE A 259 -14.47 -1.43 -12.86
CA ILE A 259 -13.66 -2.65 -12.89
C ILE A 259 -14.58 -3.79 -13.31
N THR A 260 -14.48 -4.21 -14.57
CA THR A 260 -15.36 -5.23 -15.17
C THR A 260 -14.80 -6.64 -15.04
N ASP A 261 -13.47 -6.76 -14.94
CA ASP A 261 -12.75 -8.03 -14.87
C ASP A 261 -11.61 -7.94 -13.82
N PRO A 262 -11.94 -7.95 -12.51
CA PRO A 262 -10.94 -7.84 -11.44
C PRO A 262 -9.97 -9.01 -11.49
N LEU A 263 -8.72 -8.78 -11.02
CA LEU A 263 -7.75 -9.85 -10.83
C LEU A 263 -8.28 -10.85 -9.81
N GLU A 264 -7.91 -12.12 -10.00
CA GLU A 264 -8.32 -13.17 -9.06
C GLU A 264 -7.57 -13.01 -7.73
N PRO A 265 -8.31 -12.90 -6.58
CA PRO A 265 -7.68 -12.78 -5.28
C PRO A 265 -6.98 -14.08 -4.86
N GLN A 266 -5.86 -13.94 -4.13
CA GLN A 266 -5.19 -15.10 -3.54
C GLN A 266 -6.11 -15.85 -2.55
N PRO A 267 -5.92 -17.15 -2.31
CA PRO A 267 -6.80 -17.99 -1.47
C PRO A 267 -7.05 -17.44 -0.07
N ILE A 268 -6.12 -16.70 0.49
CA ILE A 268 -6.23 -16.08 1.82
C ILE A 268 -7.42 -15.12 1.93
N PHE A 269 -7.77 -14.39 0.86
CA PHE A 269 -8.92 -13.48 0.87
C PHE A 269 -10.23 -14.23 1.01
N ARG A 270 -10.40 -15.31 0.25
CA ARG A 270 -11.58 -16.17 0.35
C ARG A 270 -11.68 -16.85 1.71
N PHE A 271 -10.54 -17.35 2.23
CA PHE A 271 -10.47 -17.92 3.57
C PHE A 271 -10.96 -16.93 4.63
N LEU A 272 -10.46 -15.70 4.64
CA LEU A 272 -10.87 -14.67 5.58
C LEU A 272 -12.34 -14.29 5.41
N GLN A 273 -12.82 -14.17 4.18
CA GLN A 273 -14.20 -13.84 3.88
C GLN A 273 -15.18 -14.87 4.41
N GLU A 274 -14.94 -16.16 4.13
CA GLU A 274 -15.77 -17.27 4.58
C GLU A 274 -15.72 -17.42 6.10
N LEU A 275 -14.50 -17.36 6.69
CA LEU A 275 -14.30 -17.52 8.12
C LEU A 275 -14.93 -16.40 8.94
N GLY A 276 -14.81 -15.16 8.50
CA GLY A 276 -15.35 -13.97 9.16
C GLY A 276 -16.79 -13.64 8.75
N ASN A 277 -17.39 -14.38 7.81
CA ASN A 277 -18.68 -14.05 7.20
C ASN A 277 -18.74 -12.57 6.75
N VAL A 278 -17.66 -12.12 6.09
CA VAL A 278 -17.50 -10.73 5.65
C VAL A 278 -18.20 -10.52 4.31
N ASP A 279 -18.98 -9.45 4.19
CA ASP A 279 -19.64 -9.10 2.92
C ASP A 279 -18.59 -8.79 1.84
N GLU A 280 -18.86 -9.19 0.60
CA GLU A 280 -17.96 -8.97 -0.53
C GLU A 280 -17.62 -7.48 -0.71
N ALA A 281 -18.59 -6.58 -0.56
CA ALA A 281 -18.35 -5.14 -0.63
C ALA A 281 -17.39 -4.66 0.47
N GLU A 282 -17.45 -5.23 1.67
CA GLU A 282 -16.53 -4.91 2.77
C GLU A 282 -15.12 -5.45 2.49
N MET A 283 -15.00 -6.63 1.85
CA MET A 283 -13.71 -7.15 1.40
C MET A 283 -13.01 -6.17 0.47
N TYR A 284 -13.71 -5.64 -0.56
CA TYR A 284 -13.17 -4.66 -1.50
C TYR A 284 -12.94 -3.27 -0.90
N ARG A 285 -13.62 -2.92 0.20
CA ARG A 285 -13.35 -1.67 0.97
C ARG A 285 -12.16 -1.79 1.91
N THR A 286 -11.81 -3.01 2.32
CA THR A 286 -10.77 -3.24 3.33
C THR A 286 -9.46 -3.69 2.72
N PHE A 287 -9.53 -4.56 1.71
CA PHE A 287 -8.38 -5.27 1.13
C PHE A 287 -8.17 -4.91 -0.34
N ASN A 288 -6.97 -5.20 -0.84
CA ASN A 288 -6.62 -5.04 -2.26
C ASN A 288 -7.26 -6.08 -3.18
N MET A 289 -7.81 -7.16 -2.64
CA MET A 289 -8.49 -8.25 -3.37
C MET A 289 -7.69 -8.76 -4.57
N GLY A 290 -6.38 -8.98 -4.40
CA GLY A 290 -5.49 -9.50 -5.44
C GLY A 290 -4.89 -8.44 -6.35
N MET A 291 -5.32 -7.19 -6.28
CA MET A 291 -4.90 -6.09 -7.13
C MET A 291 -4.14 -5.05 -6.30
N GLY A 292 -2.81 -5.17 -6.25
CA GLY A 292 -1.99 -4.31 -5.39
C GLY A 292 -1.67 -2.94 -5.97
N PHE A 293 -1.74 -2.82 -7.32
CA PHE A 293 -1.52 -1.56 -8.02
C PHE A 293 -2.46 -1.44 -9.24
N VAL A 294 -2.81 -0.21 -9.60
CA VAL A 294 -3.57 0.09 -10.82
C VAL A 294 -2.83 1.17 -11.60
N VAL A 295 -2.62 0.89 -12.88
CA VAL A 295 -2.07 1.82 -13.85
C VAL A 295 -3.18 2.30 -14.76
N VAL A 296 -3.28 3.60 -14.99
CA VAL A 296 -4.25 4.22 -15.89
C VAL A 296 -3.52 4.76 -17.10
N VAL A 297 -3.87 4.29 -18.27
CA VAL A 297 -3.24 4.68 -19.56
C VAL A 297 -4.30 4.81 -20.67
N ALA A 298 -3.93 5.47 -21.76
CA ALA A 298 -4.70 5.42 -22.99
C ALA A 298 -4.66 4.01 -23.63
N GLU A 299 -5.63 3.66 -24.48
CA GLU A 299 -5.77 2.31 -25.06
C GLU A 299 -4.52 1.85 -25.83
N GLU A 300 -3.87 2.77 -26.54
CA GLU A 300 -2.66 2.50 -27.31
C GLU A 300 -1.43 2.12 -26.47
N GLU A 301 -1.40 2.50 -25.19
CA GLU A 301 -0.29 2.20 -24.26
C GLU A 301 -0.49 0.87 -23.50
N VAL A 302 -1.68 0.25 -23.56
CA VAL A 302 -2.05 -0.92 -22.75
C VAL A 302 -1.09 -2.10 -22.93
N ALA A 303 -0.77 -2.46 -24.16
CA ALA A 303 0.09 -3.61 -24.44
C ALA A 303 1.50 -3.41 -23.84
N ARG A 304 2.04 -2.18 -23.96
CA ARG A 304 3.33 -1.81 -23.43
C ARG A 304 3.31 -1.78 -21.92
N ALA A 305 2.29 -1.16 -21.32
CA ALA A 305 2.13 -1.11 -19.87
C ALA A 305 2.04 -2.52 -19.25
N CYS A 306 1.22 -3.41 -19.81
CA CYS A 306 1.12 -4.81 -19.38
C CYS A 306 2.47 -5.55 -19.50
N SER A 307 3.22 -5.32 -20.57
CA SER A 307 4.54 -5.94 -20.79
C SER A 307 5.54 -5.51 -19.72
N ILE A 308 5.61 -4.21 -19.42
CA ILE A 308 6.54 -3.67 -18.41
C ILE A 308 6.13 -4.12 -17.00
N MET A 309 4.84 -4.05 -16.66
CA MET A 309 4.37 -4.44 -15.33
C MET A 309 4.43 -5.96 -15.08
N GLY A 310 4.69 -6.74 -16.13
CA GLY A 310 5.03 -8.15 -16.04
C GLY A 310 3.85 -9.10 -15.85
N PRO A 311 4.14 -10.38 -15.56
CA PRO A 311 3.16 -11.45 -15.54
C PRO A 311 1.97 -11.21 -14.61
N GLY A 312 0.77 -11.51 -15.10
CA GLY A 312 -0.48 -11.33 -14.36
C GLY A 312 -1.08 -9.93 -14.46
N SER A 313 -0.33 -8.95 -14.99
CA SER A 313 -0.87 -7.62 -15.26
C SER A 313 -1.74 -7.67 -16.51
N ARG A 314 -2.95 -7.12 -16.42
CA ARG A 314 -3.93 -7.13 -17.52
C ARG A 314 -4.95 -6.00 -17.37
N VAL A 315 -5.69 -5.78 -18.43
CA VAL A 315 -6.85 -4.88 -18.37
C VAL A 315 -7.86 -5.42 -17.37
N VAL A 316 -8.30 -4.55 -16.47
CA VAL A 316 -9.31 -4.86 -15.44
C VAL A 316 -10.57 -4.00 -15.56
N GLY A 317 -10.52 -2.92 -16.33
CA GLY A 317 -11.65 -2.00 -16.47
C GLY A 317 -11.29 -0.71 -17.19
N THR A 318 -12.13 0.28 -17.04
CA THR A 318 -12.01 1.60 -17.70
C THR A 318 -12.41 2.75 -16.80
N VAL A 319 -11.95 3.96 -17.15
CA VAL A 319 -12.39 5.21 -16.53
C VAL A 319 -13.74 5.62 -17.10
N VAL A 320 -14.70 5.90 -16.22
CA VAL A 320 -16.06 6.34 -16.56
C VAL A 320 -16.32 7.75 -16.05
N LYS A 321 -17.51 8.29 -16.30
CA LYS A 321 -17.84 9.66 -15.88
C LYS A 321 -17.88 9.82 -14.36
N GLU A 322 -18.49 8.85 -13.67
CA GLU A 322 -18.73 8.93 -12.22
C GLU A 322 -18.93 7.54 -11.60
N GLY A 323 -18.75 7.45 -10.29
CA GLY A 323 -18.97 6.23 -9.51
C GLY A 323 -17.76 5.30 -9.50
N LEU A 324 -17.81 4.33 -8.61
CA LEU A 324 -16.83 3.25 -8.51
C LEU A 324 -17.59 1.92 -8.50
N LYS A 325 -17.27 1.05 -9.46
CA LYS A 325 -17.88 -0.27 -9.58
C LYS A 325 -16.81 -1.35 -9.70
N ALA A 326 -17.08 -2.50 -9.09
CA ALA A 326 -16.29 -3.72 -9.30
C ALA A 326 -17.24 -4.90 -9.48
N GLY A 327 -17.33 -5.44 -10.70
CA GLY A 327 -18.33 -6.42 -11.06
C GLY A 327 -19.75 -5.89 -10.79
N SER A 328 -20.49 -6.57 -9.92
CA SER A 328 -21.86 -6.16 -9.50
C SER A 328 -21.88 -5.14 -8.36
N LEU A 329 -20.74 -4.88 -7.72
CA LEU A 329 -20.64 -3.99 -6.56
C LEU A 329 -20.56 -2.52 -6.99
N THR A 330 -21.20 -1.64 -6.19
CA THR A 330 -21.11 -0.19 -6.32
C THR A 330 -20.66 0.40 -4.98
N PHE A 331 -19.73 1.36 -5.00
CA PHE A 331 -19.12 1.97 -3.82
C PHE A 331 -19.41 3.46 -3.71
#